data_598d668e0a89aa7069254746174c0137
#
_entry.id   598d668e0a89aa7069254746174c0137
#
_cell.length_a   1.000
_cell.length_b   1.000
_cell.length_c   1.000
_cell.angle_alpha   90.00
_cell.angle_beta   90.00
_cell.angle_gamma   90.00
#
_symmetry.space_group_name_H-M   'P 1'
#
loop_
_entity.id
_entity.type
_entity.pdbx_description
1 polymer ?
#
loop_
_entity_poly.entity_id
_entity_poly.type
_entity_poly.pdbx_seq_one_letter_code
_entity_poly.pdbx_strand_id
1 'polypeptide(L)'
;MGSYDGAETCELVGCYLLSQLTKIPEIDIGLYRDDGLAVINQTPQKIEKIKKEICKIFAQNNLRITIEANKKIVNFLDVTLDLTTGRFKPFSKPATTPLYVHSKSNHPPSIIRNIPEAINKRISEISCDEDALNEAAPQYQEALRKSGYAYTLKFKPEQQRPPNQKKEEA
;
A
#
# COMPACT_ATOMS: atom_id res chain seq x y z
N MET A 1 -7.33 21.73 5.41
CA MET A 1 -7.19 20.90 4.21
C MET A 1 -6.41 21.67 3.19
N GLY A 2 -5.51 21.01 2.51
CA GLY A 2 -4.40 21.59 1.77
C GLY A 2 -4.76 22.48 0.60
N SER A 3 -3.73 23.19 0.10
CA SER A 3 -3.84 24.01 -1.10
C SER A 3 -4.16 23.15 -2.32
N TYR A 4 -4.57 23.78 -3.41
CA TYR A 4 -4.93 23.13 -4.68
C TYR A 4 -3.80 22.25 -5.25
N ASP A 5 -2.55 22.67 -5.05
CA ASP A 5 -1.31 22.03 -5.47
C ASP A 5 -0.64 21.17 -4.39
N GLY A 6 -1.36 20.88 -3.30
CA GLY A 6 -0.81 20.19 -2.14
C GLY A 6 -0.35 18.77 -2.43
N ALA A 7 -1.04 18.06 -3.32
CA ALA A 7 -0.69 16.68 -3.68
C ALA A 7 0.62 16.65 -4.48
N GLU A 8 0.75 17.50 -5.49
CA GLU A 8 1.95 17.62 -6.33
C GLU A 8 3.15 18.09 -5.53
N THR A 9 2.95 19.04 -4.61
CA THR A 9 4.00 19.49 -3.70
C THR A 9 4.49 18.37 -2.80
N CYS A 10 3.60 17.56 -2.24
CA CYS A 10 3.98 16.39 -1.44
C CYS A 10 4.75 15.36 -2.26
N GLU A 11 4.36 15.12 -3.52
CA GLU A 11 5.07 14.21 -4.42
C GLU A 11 6.49 14.70 -4.72
N LEU A 12 6.66 16.00 -5.02
CA LEU A 12 7.97 16.61 -5.28
C LEU A 12 8.90 16.51 -4.06
N VAL A 13 8.38 16.80 -2.86
CA VAL A 13 9.12 16.64 -1.61
C VAL A 13 9.49 15.17 -1.39
N GLY A 14 8.56 14.25 -1.63
CA GLY A 14 8.79 12.81 -1.55
C GLY A 14 9.90 12.34 -2.50
N CYS A 15 9.87 12.76 -3.76
CA CYS A 15 10.91 12.47 -4.75
C CYS A 15 12.28 13.00 -4.33
N TYR A 16 12.31 14.23 -3.82
CA TYR A 16 13.55 14.83 -3.32
C TYR A 16 14.13 14.06 -2.15
N LEU A 17 13.30 13.73 -1.15
CA LEU A 17 13.73 12.92 0.00
C LEU A 17 14.20 11.53 -0.44
N LEU A 18 13.45 10.88 -1.33
CA LEU A 18 13.79 9.56 -1.85
C LEU A 18 15.15 9.58 -2.57
N SER A 19 15.47 10.64 -3.32
CA SER A 19 16.77 10.81 -3.97
C SER A 19 17.95 10.88 -2.99
N GLN A 20 17.71 11.25 -1.73
CA GLN A 20 18.72 11.24 -0.67
C GLN A 20 18.76 9.88 0.04
N LEU A 21 17.59 9.30 0.30
CA LEU A 21 17.46 8.02 0.99
C LEU A 21 18.03 6.85 0.18
N THR A 22 17.88 6.87 -1.14
CA THR A 22 18.44 5.85 -2.04
C THR A 22 19.97 5.84 -2.10
N LYS A 23 20.64 6.86 -1.56
CA LYS A 23 22.09 6.88 -1.39
C LYS A 23 22.58 6.04 -0.21
N ILE A 24 21.70 5.66 0.70
CA ILE A 24 22.02 4.76 1.82
C ILE A 24 22.16 3.35 1.23
N PRO A 25 23.33 2.70 1.37
CA PRO A 25 23.53 1.37 0.83
C PRO A 25 22.69 0.32 1.55
N GLU A 26 22.34 -0.76 0.85
CA GLU A 26 21.71 -1.95 1.40
C GLU A 26 20.29 -1.72 1.99
N ILE A 27 19.57 -0.74 1.47
CA ILE A 27 18.19 -0.44 1.84
C ILE A 27 17.31 -0.32 0.60
N ASP A 28 16.20 -1.05 0.60
CA ASP A 28 15.10 -0.81 -0.34
C ASP A 28 14.04 0.02 0.38
N ILE A 29 13.82 1.24 -0.09
CA ILE A 29 12.92 2.20 0.56
C ILE A 29 11.94 2.79 -0.43
N GLY A 30 10.68 2.90 -0.01
CA GLY A 30 9.61 3.58 -0.71
C GLY A 30 8.89 4.57 0.20
N LEU A 31 8.47 5.68 -0.36
CA LEU A 31 7.66 6.69 0.30
C LEU A 31 6.30 6.81 -0.39
N TYR A 32 5.26 6.96 0.39
CA TYR A 32 3.92 7.26 -0.08
C TYR A 32 3.33 8.37 0.80
N ARG A 33 3.38 9.59 0.30
CA ARG A 33 2.99 10.81 1.03
C ARG A 33 3.71 10.91 2.38
N ASP A 34 2.99 10.71 3.49
CA ASP A 34 3.47 10.75 4.87
C ASP A 34 3.91 9.38 5.42
N ASP A 35 3.65 8.30 4.70
CA ASP A 35 4.04 6.95 5.06
C ASP A 35 5.32 6.50 4.31
N GLY A 36 6.14 5.69 4.94
CA GLY A 36 7.32 5.08 4.34
C GLY A 36 7.52 3.63 4.76
N LEU A 37 8.04 2.82 3.85
CA LEU A 37 8.43 1.44 4.10
C LEU A 37 9.88 1.23 3.66
N ALA A 38 10.67 0.61 4.53
CA ALA A 38 12.04 0.21 4.21
C ALA A 38 12.24 -1.28 4.50
N VAL A 39 12.83 -2.00 3.56
CA VAL A 39 13.23 -3.39 3.72
C VAL A 39 14.75 -3.45 3.85
N ILE A 40 15.23 -4.05 4.94
CA ILE A 40 16.65 -4.08 5.28
C ILE A 40 17.00 -5.49 5.77
N ASN A 41 17.95 -6.13 5.09
CA ASN A 41 18.46 -7.43 5.49
C ASN A 41 19.84 -7.27 6.17
N GLN A 42 19.83 -6.79 7.41
CA GLN A 42 21.04 -6.48 8.17
C GLN A 42 20.90 -6.82 9.65
N THR A 43 22.03 -6.77 10.38
CA THR A 43 22.04 -6.95 11.83
C THR A 43 21.30 -5.82 12.54
N PRO A 44 20.69 -6.05 13.72
CA PRO A 44 19.97 -5.03 14.48
C PRO A 44 20.81 -3.77 14.74
N GLN A 45 22.10 -3.93 15.00
CA GLN A 45 23.02 -2.81 15.22
C GLN A 45 23.19 -1.94 13.97
N LYS A 46 23.24 -2.57 12.78
CA LYS A 46 23.34 -1.83 11.51
C LYS A 46 22.01 -1.16 11.16
N ILE A 47 20.89 -1.82 11.44
CA ILE A 47 19.55 -1.24 11.29
C ILE A 47 19.41 0.04 12.12
N GLU A 48 19.89 0.05 13.38
CA GLU A 48 19.83 1.26 14.22
C GLU A 48 20.73 2.40 13.69
N LYS A 49 21.85 2.09 13.03
CA LYS A 49 22.68 3.11 12.35
C LYS A 49 21.93 3.69 11.15
N ILE A 50 21.34 2.85 10.30
CA ILE A 50 20.55 3.26 9.14
C ILE A 50 19.37 4.12 9.58
N LYS A 51 18.65 3.71 10.62
CA LYS A 51 17.56 4.50 11.22
C LYS A 51 18.00 5.90 11.61
N LYS A 52 19.16 6.04 12.27
CA LYS A 52 19.71 7.35 12.64
C LYS A 52 20.05 8.19 11.41
N GLU A 53 20.57 7.58 10.36
CA GLU A 53 20.88 8.25 9.10
C GLU A 53 19.63 8.75 8.39
N ILE A 54 18.59 7.92 8.31
CA ILE A 54 17.28 8.34 7.80
C ILE A 54 16.73 9.52 8.62
N CYS A 55 16.71 9.43 9.95
CA CYS A 55 16.27 10.51 10.81
C CYS A 55 17.05 11.82 10.58
N LYS A 56 18.37 11.72 10.34
CA LYS A 56 19.22 12.88 10.04
C LYS A 56 18.83 13.54 8.72
N ILE A 57 18.55 12.76 7.67
CA ILE A 57 18.10 13.29 6.37
C ILE A 57 16.80 14.07 6.54
N PHE A 58 15.82 13.52 7.25
CA PHE A 58 14.55 14.22 7.50
C PHE A 58 14.76 15.49 8.33
N ALA A 59 15.57 15.42 9.39
CA ALA A 59 15.85 16.57 10.24
C ALA A 59 16.58 17.71 9.49
N GLN A 60 17.48 17.40 8.57
CA GLN A 60 18.14 18.37 7.70
C GLN A 60 17.18 19.11 6.77
N ASN A 61 16.02 18.50 6.49
CA ASN A 61 14.95 19.07 5.71
C ASN A 61 13.80 19.65 6.57
N ASN A 62 14.05 19.90 7.86
CA ASN A 62 13.07 20.40 8.83
C ASN A 62 11.83 19.53 8.99
N LEU A 63 11.95 18.23 8.71
CA LEU A 63 10.88 17.26 8.86
C LEU A 63 11.12 16.36 10.07
N ARG A 64 10.05 15.92 10.70
CA ARG A 64 10.08 14.93 11.79
C ARG A 64 9.55 13.61 11.28
N ILE A 65 10.23 12.53 11.66
CA ILE A 65 9.84 11.17 11.30
C ILE A 65 9.89 10.27 12.54
N THR A 66 8.94 9.35 12.65
CA THR A 66 8.96 8.25 13.60
C THR A 66 9.21 6.96 12.85
N ILE A 67 10.21 6.18 13.27
CA ILE A 67 10.58 4.93 12.62
C ILE A 67 10.41 3.78 13.61
N GLU A 68 9.58 2.82 13.26
CA GLU A 68 9.53 1.51 13.90
C GLU A 68 10.47 0.57 13.16
N ALA A 69 11.43 0.00 13.86
CA ALA A 69 12.42 -0.90 13.28
C ALA A 69 12.31 -2.33 13.86
N ASN A 70 13.01 -3.28 13.22
CA ASN A 70 13.08 -4.68 13.64
C ASN A 70 11.71 -5.40 13.66
N LYS A 71 10.77 -4.95 12.84
CA LYS A 71 9.47 -5.61 12.64
C LYS A 71 9.59 -6.67 11.56
N LYS A 72 9.04 -7.85 11.80
CA LYS A 72 8.88 -8.91 10.80
C LYS A 72 7.50 -8.92 10.17
N ILE A 73 6.52 -8.42 10.90
CA ILE A 73 5.15 -8.23 10.42
C ILE A 73 4.84 -6.74 10.50
N VAL A 74 4.45 -6.15 9.39
CA VAL A 74 4.14 -4.73 9.29
C VAL A 74 2.86 -4.50 8.50
N ASN A 75 2.11 -3.48 8.91
CA ASN A 75 1.01 -2.96 8.13
C ASN A 75 1.52 -1.72 7.39
N PHE A 76 1.41 -1.74 6.06
CA PHE A 76 1.75 -0.61 5.22
C PHE A 76 0.61 -0.35 4.24
N LEU A 77 0.05 0.84 4.29
CA LEU A 77 -1.16 1.21 3.57
C LEU A 77 -2.31 0.23 3.85
N ASP A 78 -2.76 -0.49 2.84
CA ASP A 78 -3.86 -1.47 2.92
C ASP A 78 -3.37 -2.94 2.86
N VAL A 79 -2.08 -3.17 3.18
CA VAL A 79 -1.47 -4.50 3.16
C VAL A 79 -0.76 -4.81 4.47
N THR A 80 -0.95 -6.00 5.00
CA THR A 80 -0.10 -6.62 6.02
C THR A 80 0.96 -7.46 5.32
N LEU A 81 2.22 -7.18 5.58
CA LEU A 81 3.38 -7.93 5.09
C LEU A 81 3.96 -8.76 6.23
N ASP A 82 4.16 -10.06 6.00
CA ASP A 82 4.83 -10.96 6.93
C ASP A 82 6.13 -11.49 6.30
N LEU A 83 7.25 -10.94 6.72
CA LEU A 83 8.58 -11.34 6.25
C LEU A 83 9.00 -12.73 6.76
N THR A 84 8.34 -13.28 7.78
CA THR A 84 8.66 -14.61 8.31
C THR A 84 8.18 -15.70 7.37
N THR A 85 7.00 -15.51 6.79
CA THR A 85 6.36 -16.47 5.88
C THR A 85 6.45 -16.05 4.42
N GLY A 86 6.84 -14.79 4.14
CA GLY A 86 6.79 -14.20 2.80
C GLY A 86 5.36 -13.93 2.30
N ARG A 87 4.37 -13.99 3.18
CA ARG A 87 2.96 -13.77 2.83
C ARG A 87 2.56 -12.32 2.98
N PHE A 88 1.56 -11.92 2.19
CA PHE A 88 0.90 -10.64 2.33
C PHE A 88 -0.61 -10.78 2.17
N LYS A 89 -1.35 -9.95 2.89
CA LYS A 89 -2.81 -9.97 2.89
C LYS A 89 -3.40 -8.57 3.07
N PRO A 90 -4.66 -8.36 2.67
CA PRO A 90 -5.35 -7.11 2.90
C PRO A 90 -5.35 -6.72 4.39
N PHE A 91 -5.03 -5.46 4.65
CA PHE A 91 -5.12 -4.86 5.98
C PHE A 91 -6.23 -3.82 6.00
N SER A 92 -7.05 -3.87 7.03
CA SER A 92 -7.95 -2.77 7.37
C SER A 92 -7.80 -2.42 8.86
N LYS A 93 -7.92 -1.13 9.15
CA LYS A 93 -7.84 -0.66 10.53
C LYS A 93 -8.98 -1.29 11.34
N PRO A 94 -8.72 -1.75 12.58
CA PRO A 94 -9.76 -2.26 13.47
C PRO A 94 -10.92 -1.27 13.59
N ALA A 95 -12.14 -1.77 13.65
CA ALA A 95 -13.38 -1.00 13.73
C ALA A 95 -13.70 -0.09 12.52
N THR A 96 -12.97 -0.21 11.42
CA THR A 96 -13.27 0.52 10.18
C THR A 96 -13.95 -0.44 9.20
N THR A 97 -15.24 -0.24 8.93
CA THR A 97 -15.92 -0.94 7.84
C THR A 97 -15.74 -0.12 6.56
N PRO A 98 -15.29 -0.72 5.45
CA PRO A 98 -15.26 -0.01 4.18
C PRO A 98 -16.64 0.53 3.80
N LEU A 99 -16.68 1.74 3.24
CA LEU A 99 -17.91 2.35 2.75
C LEU A 99 -17.82 2.50 1.24
N TYR A 100 -18.81 1.95 0.54
CA TYR A 100 -18.92 2.04 -0.91
C TYR A 100 -20.11 2.88 -1.34
N VAL A 101 -20.03 3.44 -2.54
CA VAL A 101 -21.19 4.12 -3.14
C VAL A 101 -22.31 3.11 -3.28
N HIS A 102 -23.49 3.46 -2.78
CA HIS A 102 -24.66 2.57 -2.78
C HIS A 102 -25.15 2.29 -4.21
N SER A 103 -25.59 1.06 -4.49
CA SER A 103 -26.05 0.61 -5.80
C SER A 103 -27.22 1.44 -6.38
N LYS A 104 -27.99 2.11 -5.53
CA LYS A 104 -29.09 3.01 -5.91
C LYS A 104 -28.69 4.49 -5.92
N SER A 105 -27.41 4.79 -5.91
CA SER A 105 -26.91 6.17 -5.97
C SER A 105 -27.11 6.78 -7.37
N ASN A 106 -27.18 8.11 -7.46
CA ASN A 106 -27.31 8.85 -8.72
C ASN A 106 -26.00 8.95 -9.53
N HIS A 107 -25.00 8.13 -9.21
CA HIS A 107 -23.79 8.06 -10.03
C HIS A 107 -24.06 7.40 -11.40
N PRO A 108 -23.24 7.67 -12.42
CA PRO A 108 -23.37 7.02 -13.71
C PRO A 108 -23.45 5.48 -13.59
N PRO A 109 -24.39 4.82 -14.31
CA PRO A 109 -24.60 3.37 -14.18
C PRO A 109 -23.35 2.52 -14.46
N SER A 110 -22.44 3.01 -15.30
CA SER A 110 -21.14 2.37 -15.57
C SER A 110 -20.25 2.32 -14.33
N ILE A 111 -20.19 3.40 -13.55
CA ILE A 111 -19.44 3.47 -12.30
C ILE A 111 -20.01 2.46 -11.31
N ILE A 112 -21.34 2.52 -11.07
CA ILE A 112 -22.00 1.64 -10.09
C ILE A 112 -21.78 0.16 -10.44
N ARG A 113 -21.92 -0.23 -11.71
CA ARG A 113 -21.72 -1.63 -12.14
C ARG A 113 -20.28 -2.13 -11.94
N ASN A 114 -19.30 -1.24 -12.04
CA ASN A 114 -17.89 -1.61 -11.95
C ASN A 114 -17.37 -1.69 -10.51
N ILE A 115 -18.05 -1.12 -9.52
CA ILE A 115 -17.61 -1.08 -8.12
C ILE A 115 -17.30 -2.48 -7.57
N PRO A 116 -18.20 -3.49 -7.64
CA PRO A 116 -17.91 -4.79 -7.04
C PRO A 116 -16.70 -5.48 -7.66
N GLU A 117 -16.58 -5.41 -8.98
CA GLU A 117 -15.47 -6.01 -9.71
C GLU A 117 -14.13 -5.31 -9.40
N ALA A 118 -14.13 -3.98 -9.33
CA ALA A 118 -12.94 -3.20 -8.95
C ALA A 118 -12.47 -3.54 -7.53
N ILE A 119 -13.39 -3.71 -6.59
CA ILE A 119 -13.08 -4.12 -5.23
C ILE A 119 -12.52 -5.53 -5.22
N ASN A 120 -13.15 -6.48 -5.93
CA ASN A 120 -12.67 -7.85 -6.03
C ASN A 120 -11.26 -7.92 -6.61
N LYS A 121 -11.02 -7.18 -7.69
CA LYS A 121 -9.70 -7.07 -8.31
C LYS A 121 -8.67 -6.53 -7.31
N ARG A 122 -8.97 -5.41 -6.64
CA ARG A 122 -8.08 -4.79 -5.65
C ARG A 122 -7.72 -5.75 -4.53
N ILE A 123 -8.70 -6.44 -3.95
CA ILE A 123 -8.46 -7.37 -2.83
C ILE A 123 -7.64 -8.57 -3.30
N SER A 124 -7.91 -9.08 -4.53
CA SER A 124 -7.10 -10.16 -5.11
C SER A 124 -5.64 -9.75 -5.32
N GLU A 125 -5.39 -8.53 -5.83
CA GLU A 125 -4.04 -8.01 -6.08
C GLU A 125 -3.21 -7.85 -4.79
N ILE A 126 -3.85 -7.56 -3.66
CA ILE A 126 -3.19 -7.40 -2.36
C ILE A 126 -3.29 -8.66 -1.46
N SER A 127 -3.63 -9.80 -2.05
CA SER A 127 -3.64 -11.11 -1.40
C SER A 127 -2.63 -12.03 -2.08
N CYS A 128 -1.73 -12.63 -1.32
CA CYS A 128 -0.71 -13.53 -1.89
C CYS A 128 -1.31 -14.83 -2.46
N ASP A 129 -2.45 -15.26 -1.92
CA ASP A 129 -3.14 -16.49 -2.29
C ASP A 129 -4.64 -16.41 -1.96
N GLU A 130 -5.39 -17.46 -2.33
CA GLU A 130 -6.82 -17.55 -2.08
C GLU A 130 -7.15 -17.58 -0.57
N ASP A 131 -6.32 -18.19 0.24
CA ASP A 131 -6.52 -18.25 1.69
C ASP A 131 -6.40 -16.86 2.32
N ALA A 132 -5.43 -16.06 1.88
CA ALA A 132 -5.26 -14.68 2.32
C ALA A 132 -6.45 -13.79 1.92
N LEU A 133 -7.01 -14.02 0.74
CA LEU A 133 -8.25 -13.36 0.33
C LEU A 133 -9.42 -13.80 1.19
N ASN A 134 -9.62 -15.10 1.38
CA ASN A 134 -10.74 -15.65 2.15
C ASN A 134 -10.72 -15.18 3.61
N GLU A 135 -9.54 -15.01 4.20
CA GLU A 135 -9.38 -14.46 5.55
C GLU A 135 -9.86 -13.00 5.64
N ALA A 136 -9.59 -12.20 4.62
CA ALA A 136 -9.98 -10.79 4.58
C ALA A 136 -11.41 -10.56 4.03
N ALA A 137 -11.91 -11.45 3.18
CA ALA A 137 -13.15 -11.29 2.43
C ALA A 137 -14.41 -10.93 3.27
N PRO A 138 -14.64 -11.47 4.49
CA PRO A 138 -15.89 -11.24 5.23
C PRO A 138 -16.23 -9.76 5.42
N GLN A 139 -15.27 -8.91 5.76
CA GLN A 139 -15.49 -7.49 5.97
C GLN A 139 -15.86 -6.75 4.69
N TYR A 140 -15.22 -7.08 3.57
CA TYR A 140 -15.49 -6.46 2.27
C TYR A 140 -16.80 -6.96 1.67
N GLN A 141 -17.09 -8.25 1.86
CA GLN A 141 -18.36 -8.86 1.46
C GLN A 141 -19.55 -8.20 2.17
N GLU A 142 -19.41 -7.98 3.49
CA GLU A 142 -20.43 -7.30 4.29
C GLU A 142 -20.59 -5.84 3.87
N ALA A 143 -19.50 -5.15 3.56
CA ALA A 143 -19.54 -3.78 3.08
C ALA A 143 -20.25 -3.67 1.71
N LEU A 144 -19.99 -4.60 0.79
CA LEU A 144 -20.70 -4.69 -0.51
C LEU A 144 -22.20 -4.94 -0.29
N ARG A 145 -22.54 -5.89 0.59
CA ARG A 145 -23.93 -6.22 0.92
C ARG A 145 -24.67 -4.99 1.50
N LYS A 146 -24.08 -4.29 2.45
CA LYS A 146 -24.62 -3.06 3.03
C LYS A 146 -24.80 -1.95 2.00
N SER A 147 -23.95 -1.91 0.98
CA SER A 147 -24.04 -0.95 -0.14
C SER A 147 -24.98 -1.43 -1.26
N GLY A 148 -25.74 -2.52 -1.04
CA GLY A 148 -26.78 -2.99 -1.95
C GLY A 148 -26.26 -3.79 -3.16
N TYR A 149 -25.05 -4.39 -3.07
CA TYR A 149 -24.49 -5.23 -4.12
C TYR A 149 -24.62 -6.72 -3.78
N ALA A 150 -25.24 -7.49 -4.69
CA ALA A 150 -25.27 -8.95 -4.64
C ALA A 150 -24.06 -9.51 -5.42
N TYR A 151 -22.88 -9.42 -4.83
CA TYR A 151 -21.63 -9.86 -5.44
C TYR A 151 -20.86 -10.74 -4.48
N THR A 152 -20.26 -11.83 -4.98
CA THR A 152 -19.40 -12.72 -4.20
C THR A 152 -17.95 -12.52 -4.60
N LEU A 153 -17.10 -12.20 -3.64
CA LEU A 153 -15.67 -12.05 -3.85
C LEU A 153 -15.04 -13.40 -4.23
N LYS A 154 -14.11 -13.37 -5.18
CA LYS A 154 -13.39 -14.55 -5.67
C LYS A 154 -11.94 -14.19 -5.92
N PHE A 155 -11.01 -15.06 -5.55
CA PHE A 155 -9.61 -14.85 -5.86
C PHE A 155 -9.37 -14.89 -7.37
N LYS A 156 -8.73 -13.84 -7.87
CA LYS A 156 -8.30 -13.71 -9.26
C LYS A 156 -6.81 -13.41 -9.24
N PRO A 157 -5.94 -14.43 -9.39
CA PRO A 157 -4.50 -14.19 -9.44
C PRO A 157 -4.17 -13.24 -10.60
N GLU A 158 -3.24 -12.35 -10.37
CA GLU A 158 -2.74 -11.45 -11.41
C GLU A 158 -2.13 -12.32 -12.52
N GLN A 159 -2.66 -12.22 -13.74
CA GLN A 159 -1.98 -12.80 -14.89
C GLN A 159 -0.64 -12.11 -14.99
N GLN A 160 0.46 -12.86 -14.83
CA GLN A 160 1.82 -12.35 -14.95
C GLN A 160 1.91 -11.56 -16.26
N ARG A 161 1.95 -10.24 -16.17
CA ARG A 161 2.29 -9.43 -17.32
C ARG A 161 3.71 -9.83 -17.72
N PRO A 162 3.97 -10.16 -19.00
CA PRO A 162 5.32 -10.40 -19.44
C PRO A 162 6.16 -9.16 -19.04
N PRO A 163 7.41 -9.35 -18.57
CA PRO A 163 8.25 -8.23 -18.17
C PRO A 163 8.29 -7.23 -19.32
N ASN A 164 8.01 -5.95 -19.02
CA ASN A 164 8.06 -4.86 -19.98
C ASN A 164 9.40 -4.97 -20.72
N GLN A 165 9.36 -5.37 -21.97
CA GLN A 165 10.48 -5.20 -22.88
C GLN A 165 10.71 -3.69 -22.98
N LYS A 166 11.78 -3.22 -22.33
CA LYS A 166 12.29 -1.88 -22.58
C LYS A 166 12.49 -1.78 -24.10
N LYS A 167 11.70 -0.94 -24.75
CA LYS A 167 12.02 -0.53 -26.13
C LYS A 167 13.35 0.19 -26.02
N GLU A 168 14.42 -0.46 -26.46
CA GLU A 168 15.65 0.22 -26.82
C GLU A 168 15.29 1.14 -27.98
N GLU A 169 15.18 2.43 -27.70
CA GLU A 169 15.13 3.44 -28.74
C GLU A 169 16.53 3.53 -29.34
N ALA A 170 16.60 3.15 -30.63
CA ALA A 170 17.76 3.32 -31.49
C ALA A 170 17.92 4.80 -31.87
#